data_6d3dc9fe49e8f824b7ffe34c9abcf99d
#
_entry.id   6d3dc9fe49e8f824b7ffe34c9abcf99d
#
_cell.length_a   1.000
_cell.length_b   1.000
_cell.length_c   1.000
_cell.angle_alpha   90.00
_cell.angle_beta   90.00
_cell.angle_gamma   90.00
#
_symmetry.space_group_name_H-M   'P 1'
#
loop_
_entity.id
_entity.type
_entity.pdbx_description
1 polymer ?
#
loop_
_entity_poly.entity_id
_entity_poly.type
_entity_poly.pdbx_seq_one_letter_code
_entity_poly.pdbx_strand_id
1 'polypeptide(L)'
;MTGFETFFTTVMGFDMNNLAFEVGFDHYRLDLHLEADRFEEADWEQVQFGFQAAKQQDVSKLRCNKFESKVLSIRSRCLKSGLEVAITAKDLMAELEITNGLCPITEEPFTFAQQNLTDWSIDRVDNTRGYVPDNIAIVSVKANKAKGDSDLPHMIEQAVRKHNPNSTLTQKQWFLMGRFYYERLTLTETLNMTAILYHSPEILFKVIVMQLYYPNTKHSHVFSSILAPYCPKLLIERTIKLILKRYKTGKVAPRSNHGLNLVLNSPKALDAIFILMMRVLEHYAEFDEILTVCFFKLPPDVLDIEYSKPV
;
A
#
# COMPACT_ATOMS: atom_id res chain seq x y z
N MET A 1 -22.25 32.56 -5.39
CA MET A 1 -21.80 32.76 -6.79
C MET A 1 -21.80 34.25 -7.07
N THR A 2 -20.68 34.79 -7.47
CA THR A 2 -20.57 36.21 -7.86
C THR A 2 -21.22 36.39 -9.23
N GLY A 3 -21.68 37.62 -9.56
CA GLY A 3 -22.29 37.91 -10.88
C GLY A 3 -21.37 37.58 -12.06
N PHE A 4 -20.06 37.50 -11.83
CA PHE A 4 -19.05 37.10 -12.80
C PHE A 4 -19.12 35.60 -13.10
N GLU A 5 -19.21 34.73 -12.09
CA GLU A 5 -19.37 33.28 -12.25
C GLU A 5 -20.61 32.91 -13.03
N THR A 6 -21.75 33.56 -12.71
CA THR A 6 -23.02 33.31 -13.40
C THR A 6 -22.99 33.75 -14.87
N PHE A 7 -22.33 34.87 -15.18
CA PHE A 7 -22.24 35.38 -16.56
C PHE A 7 -21.43 34.42 -17.45
N PHE A 8 -20.27 33.96 -17.01
CA PHE A 8 -19.40 33.10 -17.82
C PHE A 8 -19.94 31.67 -17.99
N THR A 9 -20.50 31.07 -16.94
CA THR A 9 -21.10 29.73 -17.04
C THR A 9 -22.38 29.73 -17.91
N THR A 10 -23.22 30.75 -17.76
CA THR A 10 -24.54 30.79 -18.46
C THR A 10 -24.45 31.34 -19.88
N VAL A 11 -23.56 32.30 -20.12
CA VAL A 11 -23.51 33.02 -21.42
C VAL A 11 -22.45 32.44 -22.36
N MET A 12 -21.33 31.97 -21.84
CA MET A 12 -20.20 31.50 -22.64
C MET A 12 -20.04 29.97 -22.66
N GLY A 13 -20.79 29.23 -21.85
CA GLY A 13 -20.72 27.77 -21.79
C GLY A 13 -19.46 27.21 -21.13
N PHE A 14 -18.63 28.07 -20.46
CA PHE A 14 -17.43 27.65 -19.76
C PHE A 14 -17.74 27.21 -18.33
N ASP A 15 -17.27 26.02 -17.96
CA ASP A 15 -17.41 25.49 -16.60
C ASP A 15 -16.16 25.79 -15.78
N MET A 16 -16.31 26.65 -14.77
CA MET A 16 -15.23 27.01 -13.83
C MET A 16 -14.80 25.85 -12.91
N ASN A 17 -15.61 24.80 -12.81
CA ASN A 17 -15.25 23.57 -12.10
C ASN A 17 -14.59 22.54 -13.01
N ASN A 18 -14.33 22.87 -14.25
CA ASN A 18 -13.66 21.99 -15.19
C ASN A 18 -12.17 21.91 -14.89
N LEU A 19 -11.62 20.71 -14.90
CA LEU A 19 -10.19 20.47 -14.64
C LEU A 19 -9.28 21.24 -15.62
N ALA A 20 -9.71 21.40 -16.89
CA ALA A 20 -8.95 22.17 -17.88
C ALA A 20 -8.88 23.67 -17.51
N PHE A 21 -9.97 24.24 -16.98
CA PHE A 21 -9.96 25.59 -16.42
C PHE A 21 -8.94 25.73 -15.27
N GLU A 22 -8.94 24.79 -14.33
CA GLU A 22 -8.00 24.80 -13.21
C GLU A 22 -6.54 24.70 -13.67
N VAL A 23 -6.25 23.89 -14.68
CA VAL A 23 -4.90 23.77 -15.26
C VAL A 23 -4.45 25.12 -15.84
N GLY A 24 -5.30 25.79 -16.59
CA GLY A 24 -4.99 27.12 -17.13
C GLY A 24 -4.79 28.18 -16.04
N PHE A 25 -5.66 28.19 -15.05
CA PHE A 25 -5.59 29.06 -13.89
C PHE A 25 -4.27 28.89 -13.11
N ASP A 26 -3.86 27.63 -12.87
CA ASP A 26 -2.62 27.28 -12.20
C ASP A 26 -1.38 27.69 -13.02
N HIS A 27 -1.40 27.56 -14.34
CA HIS A 27 -0.28 28.03 -15.17
C HIS A 27 -0.03 29.53 -14.96
N TYR A 28 -1.08 30.37 -14.94
CA TYR A 28 -0.93 31.78 -14.64
C TYR A 28 -0.45 32.02 -13.22
N ARG A 29 -1.09 31.42 -12.21
CA ARG A 29 -0.80 31.56 -10.79
C ARG A 29 0.65 31.16 -10.45
N LEU A 30 1.17 30.15 -11.11
CA LEU A 30 2.53 29.61 -10.88
C LEU A 30 3.60 30.25 -11.78
N ASP A 31 3.23 31.30 -12.55
CA ASP A 31 4.10 32.01 -13.48
C ASP A 31 4.77 31.06 -14.51
N LEU A 32 4.00 30.13 -15.01
CA LEU A 32 4.43 29.13 -16.00
C LEU A 32 3.92 29.49 -17.39
N HIS A 33 4.76 29.20 -18.38
CA HIS A 33 4.38 29.37 -19.78
C HIS A 33 3.28 28.36 -20.20
N LEU A 34 2.29 28.81 -20.95
CA LEU A 34 1.22 27.98 -21.47
C LEU A 34 1.51 27.65 -22.95
N GLU A 35 1.74 26.35 -23.24
CA GLU A 35 2.08 25.87 -24.57
C GLU A 35 0.89 25.05 -25.14
N ALA A 36 0.36 25.45 -26.27
CA ALA A 36 -0.84 24.85 -26.84
C ALA A 36 -0.67 23.38 -27.26
N ASP A 37 0.54 23.00 -27.70
CA ASP A 37 0.91 21.66 -28.16
C ASP A 37 0.89 20.59 -27.05
N ARG A 38 0.77 21.00 -25.80
CA ARG A 38 0.65 20.10 -24.63
C ARG A 38 -0.77 19.64 -24.34
N PHE A 39 -1.75 20.28 -24.99
CA PHE A 39 -3.19 20.05 -24.72
C PHE A 39 -3.88 19.55 -25.97
N GLU A 40 -4.93 18.76 -25.76
CA GLU A 40 -5.85 18.40 -26.84
C GLU A 40 -6.71 19.60 -27.23
N GLU A 41 -7.13 19.67 -28.49
CA GLU A 41 -7.93 20.78 -29.02
C GLU A 41 -9.22 21.00 -28.18
N ALA A 42 -9.83 19.91 -27.73
CA ALA A 42 -11.04 19.96 -26.91
C ALA A 42 -10.83 20.63 -25.54
N ASP A 43 -9.64 20.50 -24.95
CA ASP A 43 -9.30 21.07 -23.65
C ASP A 43 -8.75 22.49 -23.76
N TRP A 44 -8.14 22.82 -24.90
CA TRP A 44 -7.35 24.04 -25.07
C TRP A 44 -8.13 25.33 -24.82
N GLU A 45 -9.34 25.43 -25.33
CA GLU A 45 -10.18 26.63 -25.12
C GLU A 45 -10.47 26.85 -23.63
N GLN A 46 -10.76 25.79 -22.90
CA GLN A 46 -11.06 25.85 -21.47
C GLN A 46 -9.79 26.16 -20.64
N VAL A 47 -8.64 25.62 -21.03
CA VAL A 47 -7.33 25.95 -20.44
C VAL A 47 -6.97 27.43 -20.66
N GLN A 48 -7.14 27.94 -21.88
CA GLN A 48 -6.92 29.36 -22.17
C GLN A 48 -7.86 30.26 -21.35
N PHE A 49 -9.11 29.87 -21.23
CA PHE A 49 -10.09 30.61 -20.45
C PHE A 49 -9.67 30.68 -18.97
N GLY A 50 -9.24 29.59 -18.34
CA GLY A 50 -8.74 29.57 -16.98
C GLY A 50 -7.54 30.50 -16.79
N PHE A 51 -6.59 30.49 -17.72
CA PHE A 51 -5.42 31.38 -17.70
C PHE A 51 -5.80 32.86 -17.79
N GLN A 52 -6.70 33.21 -18.69
CA GLN A 52 -7.17 34.59 -18.85
C GLN A 52 -8.00 35.05 -17.66
N ALA A 53 -8.83 34.19 -17.09
CA ALA A 53 -9.59 34.48 -15.88
C ALA A 53 -8.69 34.79 -14.70
N ALA A 54 -7.63 34.01 -14.46
CA ALA A 54 -6.65 34.30 -13.41
C ALA A 54 -5.94 35.63 -13.64
N LYS A 55 -5.61 35.95 -14.89
CA LYS A 55 -5.00 37.22 -15.27
C LYS A 55 -5.93 38.41 -15.04
N GLN A 56 -7.21 38.30 -15.41
CA GLN A 56 -8.20 39.37 -15.23
C GLN A 56 -8.54 39.62 -13.76
N GLN A 57 -8.50 38.58 -12.94
CA GLN A 57 -8.69 38.67 -11.49
C GLN A 57 -7.46 39.20 -10.74
N ASP A 58 -6.38 39.49 -11.45
CA ASP A 58 -5.08 39.91 -10.88
C ASP A 58 -4.59 38.95 -9.78
N VAL A 59 -4.71 37.65 -10.06
CA VAL A 59 -4.31 36.62 -9.10
C VAL A 59 -2.82 36.74 -8.81
N SER A 60 -2.48 36.81 -7.51
CA SER A 60 -1.08 36.90 -7.08
C SER A 60 -0.27 35.70 -7.55
N LYS A 61 0.83 35.98 -8.26
CA LYS A 61 1.74 34.92 -8.70
C LYS A 61 2.49 34.29 -7.54
N LEU A 62 2.56 33.00 -7.54
CA LEU A 62 3.30 32.20 -6.58
C LEU A 62 4.55 31.61 -7.20
N ARG A 63 5.63 31.54 -6.43
CA ARG A 63 6.80 30.77 -6.86
C ARG A 63 6.44 29.30 -6.95
N CYS A 64 6.49 28.73 -8.14
CA CYS A 64 6.27 27.29 -8.35
C CYS A 64 7.30 26.49 -7.56
N ASN A 65 6.81 25.64 -6.67
CA ASN A 65 7.61 24.69 -5.91
C ASN A 65 7.34 23.25 -6.37
N LYS A 66 8.08 22.28 -5.85
CA LYS A 66 7.94 20.87 -6.25
C LYS A 66 6.54 20.29 -6.05
N PHE A 67 5.79 20.75 -5.05
CA PHE A 67 4.44 20.27 -4.76
C PHE A 67 3.42 20.85 -5.73
N GLU A 68 3.47 22.17 -5.95
CA GLU A 68 2.62 22.85 -6.95
C GLU A 68 2.85 22.26 -8.35
N SER A 69 4.12 22.11 -8.74
CA SER A 69 4.49 21.49 -10.02
C SER A 69 3.94 20.06 -10.15
N LYS A 70 3.96 19.28 -9.06
CA LYS A 70 3.44 17.91 -9.06
C LYS A 70 1.92 17.88 -9.20
N VAL A 71 1.18 18.75 -8.48
CA VAL A 71 -0.28 18.86 -8.62
C VAL A 71 -0.66 19.25 -10.02
N LEU A 72 -0.03 20.28 -10.59
CA LEU A 72 -0.28 20.71 -11.97
C LEU A 72 0.00 19.58 -12.98
N SER A 73 1.10 18.84 -12.80
CA SER A 73 1.41 17.67 -13.63
C SER A 73 0.35 16.57 -13.55
N ILE A 74 -0.23 16.33 -12.36
CA ILE A 74 -1.32 15.36 -12.18
C ILE A 74 -2.58 15.87 -12.88
N ARG A 75 -2.98 17.13 -12.65
CA ARG A 75 -4.14 17.75 -13.29
C ARG A 75 -4.05 17.68 -14.81
N SER A 76 -2.93 18.11 -15.39
CA SER A 76 -2.70 18.07 -16.84
C SER A 76 -2.80 16.65 -17.43
N ARG A 77 -2.28 15.65 -16.70
CA ARG A 77 -2.36 14.25 -17.12
C ARG A 77 -3.77 13.68 -17.01
N CYS A 78 -4.54 14.12 -16.01
CA CYS A 78 -5.90 13.65 -15.76
C CYS A 78 -6.92 14.26 -16.71
N LEU A 79 -6.61 15.32 -17.46
CA LEU A 79 -7.46 15.80 -18.55
C LEU A 79 -7.80 14.67 -19.52
N LYS A 80 -6.79 13.90 -19.94
CA LYS A 80 -6.98 12.78 -20.88
C LYS A 80 -7.72 11.58 -20.30
N SER A 81 -7.59 11.33 -19.00
CA SER A 81 -8.16 10.15 -18.35
C SER A 81 -9.54 10.39 -17.74
N GLY A 82 -9.96 11.65 -17.62
CA GLY A 82 -11.22 12.04 -16.96
C GLY A 82 -11.26 11.74 -15.46
N LEU A 83 -10.10 11.49 -14.83
CA LEU A 83 -10.02 11.22 -13.39
C LEU A 83 -10.19 12.52 -12.60
N GLU A 84 -10.98 12.44 -11.53
CA GLU A 84 -11.10 13.52 -10.55
C GLU A 84 -9.75 13.87 -9.92
N VAL A 85 -9.48 15.17 -9.76
CA VAL A 85 -8.28 15.67 -9.06
C VAL A 85 -8.69 16.77 -8.09
N ALA A 86 -8.82 16.42 -6.82
CA ALA A 86 -9.17 17.34 -5.74
C ALA A 86 -8.01 17.60 -4.76
N ILE A 87 -6.81 17.05 -5.05
CA ILE A 87 -5.63 17.27 -4.21
C ILE A 87 -5.01 18.65 -4.42
N THR A 88 -4.35 19.13 -3.36
CA THR A 88 -3.60 20.38 -3.31
C THR A 88 -2.13 20.11 -2.98
N ALA A 89 -1.28 21.14 -3.14
CA ALA A 89 0.11 21.07 -2.68
C ALA A 89 0.24 20.80 -1.17
N LYS A 90 -0.74 21.25 -0.36
CA LYS A 90 -0.75 21.00 1.09
C LYS A 90 -0.99 19.51 1.41
N ASP A 91 -1.86 18.84 0.68
CA ASP A 91 -2.11 17.41 0.86
C ASP A 91 -0.85 16.60 0.55
N LEU A 92 -0.13 16.96 -0.53
CA LEU A 92 1.14 16.32 -0.86
C LEU A 92 2.23 16.60 0.19
N MET A 93 2.25 17.79 0.78
CA MET A 93 3.18 18.11 1.87
C MET A 93 2.91 17.24 3.09
N ALA A 94 1.64 17.13 3.51
CA ALA A 94 1.23 16.33 4.64
C ALA A 94 1.57 14.84 4.44
N GLU A 95 1.27 14.28 3.26
CA GLU A 95 1.61 12.89 2.93
C GLU A 95 3.13 12.65 2.89
N LEU A 96 3.92 13.59 2.37
CA LEU A 96 5.38 13.45 2.37
C LEU A 96 5.97 13.51 3.78
N GLU A 97 5.42 14.33 4.66
CA GLU A 97 5.86 14.43 6.06
C GLU A 97 5.69 13.11 6.81
N ILE A 98 4.59 12.39 6.60
CA ILE A 98 4.33 11.07 7.19
C ILE A 98 5.43 10.06 6.82
N THR A 99 6.02 10.17 5.63
CA THR A 99 7.06 9.24 5.15
C THR A 99 8.44 9.47 5.76
N ASN A 100 8.66 10.57 6.47
CA ASN A 100 9.99 10.97 6.95
C ASN A 100 11.06 11.02 5.84
N GLY A 101 10.65 11.29 4.59
CA GLY A 101 11.54 11.37 3.43
C GLY A 101 12.01 10.03 2.86
N LEU A 102 11.48 8.91 3.34
CA LEU A 102 11.79 7.56 2.85
C LEU A 102 10.56 6.94 2.17
N CYS A 103 10.80 6.21 1.10
CA CYS A 103 9.74 5.41 0.49
C CYS A 103 9.33 4.28 1.45
N PRO A 104 8.05 4.16 1.86
CA PRO A 104 7.61 3.15 2.82
C PRO A 104 7.73 1.70 2.30
N ILE A 105 7.97 1.53 1.01
CA ILE A 105 8.05 0.23 0.33
C ILE A 105 9.50 -0.17 0.06
N THR A 106 10.29 0.74 -0.54
CA THR A 106 11.69 0.45 -0.86
C THR A 106 12.64 0.78 0.27
N GLU A 107 12.20 1.55 1.27
CA GLU A 107 12.99 2.05 2.41
C GLU A 107 14.14 2.98 1.97
N GLU A 108 14.15 3.41 0.70
CA GLU A 108 15.15 4.31 0.13
C GLU A 108 14.72 5.78 0.27
N PRO A 109 15.66 6.72 0.45
CA PRO A 109 15.36 8.15 0.45
C PRO A 109 14.75 8.59 -0.88
N PHE A 110 13.74 9.47 -0.81
CA PHE A 110 13.18 10.06 -2.02
C PHE A 110 14.17 11.03 -2.67
N THR A 111 14.20 10.97 -3.99
CA THR A 111 14.78 12.01 -4.84
C THR A 111 13.65 12.81 -5.51
N PHE A 112 13.99 13.98 -6.06
CA PHE A 112 13.03 14.89 -6.64
C PHE A 112 13.53 15.39 -8.00
N ALA A 113 12.78 15.08 -9.06
CA ALA A 113 13.08 15.50 -10.43
C ALA A 113 14.46 15.08 -10.96
N GLN A 114 14.99 13.92 -10.52
CA GLN A 114 16.26 13.36 -10.98
C GLN A 114 16.09 12.33 -12.10
N GLN A 115 14.85 12.05 -12.49
CA GLN A 115 14.47 11.08 -13.52
C GLN A 115 14.95 9.65 -13.21
N ASN A 116 14.96 9.27 -11.94
CA ASN A 116 15.38 7.96 -11.49
C ASN A 116 14.26 7.20 -10.73
N LEU A 117 14.53 5.95 -10.37
CA LEU A 117 13.55 5.07 -9.74
C LEU A 117 13.24 5.44 -8.29
N THR A 118 14.08 6.22 -7.62
CA THR A 118 13.88 6.73 -6.27
C THR A 118 13.11 8.04 -6.22
N ASP A 119 12.84 8.67 -7.38
CA ASP A 119 12.01 9.87 -7.42
C ASP A 119 10.64 9.60 -6.82
N TRP A 120 10.15 10.59 -6.07
CA TRP A 120 8.84 10.52 -5.49
C TRP A 120 7.72 10.46 -6.54
N SER A 121 6.72 9.67 -6.28
CA SER A 121 5.55 9.49 -7.12
C SER A 121 4.29 9.52 -6.28
N ILE A 122 3.22 10.09 -6.82
CA ILE A 122 1.91 10.06 -6.19
C ILE A 122 1.14 8.91 -6.80
N ASP A 123 0.78 7.98 -5.95
CA ASP A 123 -0.04 6.83 -6.32
C ASP A 123 -1.45 6.97 -5.75
N ARG A 124 -2.42 6.29 -6.36
CA ARG A 124 -3.78 6.16 -5.83
C ARG A 124 -3.88 4.89 -5.01
N VAL A 125 -4.39 5.01 -3.78
CA VAL A 125 -4.59 3.85 -2.90
C VAL A 125 -5.59 2.87 -3.53
N ASP A 126 -6.73 3.40 -3.97
CA ASP A 126 -7.76 2.71 -4.74
C ASP A 126 -7.75 3.24 -6.17
N ASN A 127 -7.43 2.36 -7.13
CA ASN A 127 -7.35 2.71 -8.55
C ASN A 127 -8.70 3.05 -9.19
N THR A 128 -9.81 2.71 -8.55
CA THR A 128 -11.16 3.04 -9.03
C THR A 128 -11.56 4.48 -8.75
N ARG A 129 -10.85 5.15 -7.82
CA ARG A 129 -11.08 6.53 -7.41
C ARG A 129 -10.05 7.47 -8.03
N GLY A 130 -10.34 8.79 -8.02
CA GLY A 130 -9.45 9.84 -8.48
C GLY A 130 -8.33 10.19 -7.48
N TYR A 131 -7.60 11.27 -7.80
CA TYR A 131 -6.60 11.86 -6.89
C TYR A 131 -7.31 12.78 -5.90
N VAL A 132 -7.80 12.21 -4.81
CA VAL A 132 -8.45 12.91 -3.69
C VAL A 132 -7.64 12.72 -2.41
N PRO A 133 -7.73 13.61 -1.40
CA PRO A 133 -6.82 13.63 -0.25
C PRO A 133 -6.72 12.31 0.50
N ASP A 134 -7.83 11.57 0.64
CA ASP A 134 -7.90 10.27 1.33
C ASP A 134 -7.53 9.06 0.43
N ASN A 135 -7.22 9.29 -0.85
CA ASN A 135 -6.91 8.26 -1.83
C ASN A 135 -5.51 8.39 -2.46
N ILE A 136 -4.63 9.15 -1.86
CA ILE A 136 -3.26 9.29 -2.34
C ILE A 136 -2.25 8.68 -1.39
N ALA A 137 -1.14 8.26 -1.96
CA ALA A 137 0.03 7.79 -1.23
C ALA A 137 1.30 8.28 -1.92
N ILE A 138 2.32 8.64 -1.14
CA ILE A 138 3.64 8.97 -1.68
C ILE A 138 4.54 7.74 -1.59
N VAL A 139 4.97 7.28 -2.74
CA VAL A 139 5.89 6.15 -2.89
C VAL A 139 6.98 6.49 -3.92
N SER A 140 8.00 5.66 -4.08
CA SER A 140 8.99 5.85 -5.15
C SER A 140 8.42 5.49 -6.53
N VAL A 141 8.98 6.05 -7.59
CA VAL A 141 8.65 5.65 -8.98
C VAL A 141 8.82 4.14 -9.18
N LYS A 142 9.83 3.52 -8.54
CA LYS A 142 10.03 2.07 -8.57
C LYS A 142 8.84 1.32 -7.99
N ALA A 143 8.39 1.72 -6.80
CA ALA A 143 7.26 1.08 -6.13
C ALA A 143 5.95 1.30 -6.89
N ASN A 144 5.68 2.53 -7.34
CA ASN A 144 4.49 2.86 -8.10
C ASN A 144 4.40 2.07 -9.42
N LYS A 145 5.51 1.99 -10.18
CA LYS A 145 5.55 1.18 -11.41
C LYS A 145 5.34 -0.31 -11.14
N ALA A 146 5.90 -0.82 -10.04
CA ALA A 146 5.73 -2.24 -9.69
C ALA A 146 4.29 -2.56 -9.27
N LYS A 147 3.64 -1.65 -8.52
CA LYS A 147 2.22 -1.78 -8.16
C LYS A 147 1.34 -1.78 -9.41
N GLY A 148 1.47 -0.75 -10.26
CA GLY A 148 0.58 -0.57 -11.40
C GLY A 148 -0.89 -0.60 -10.96
N ASP A 149 -1.67 -1.47 -11.59
CA ASP A 149 -3.10 -1.68 -11.28
C ASP A 149 -3.34 -2.87 -10.33
N SER A 150 -2.27 -3.39 -9.68
CA SER A 150 -2.38 -4.54 -8.77
C SER A 150 -3.27 -4.23 -7.57
N ASP A 151 -4.12 -5.20 -7.26
CA ASP A 151 -4.92 -5.24 -6.03
C ASP A 151 -4.13 -5.82 -4.85
N LEU A 152 -4.72 -5.78 -3.67
CA LEU A 152 -4.08 -6.26 -2.45
C LEU A 152 -3.81 -7.78 -2.48
N PRO A 153 -4.71 -8.66 -2.96
CA PRO A 153 -4.42 -10.08 -3.15
C PRO A 153 -3.17 -10.33 -3.99
N HIS A 154 -3.02 -9.61 -5.10
CA HIS A 154 -1.83 -9.74 -5.95
C HIS A 154 -0.54 -9.32 -5.23
N MET A 155 -0.57 -8.21 -4.47
CA MET A 155 0.58 -7.75 -3.67
C MET A 155 1.02 -8.82 -2.66
N ILE A 156 0.04 -9.45 -1.99
CA ILE A 156 0.29 -10.53 -1.03
C ILE A 156 0.86 -11.76 -1.72
N GLU A 157 0.30 -12.16 -2.86
CA GLU A 157 0.85 -13.27 -3.66
C GLU A 157 2.31 -13.04 -4.04
N GLN A 158 2.68 -11.83 -4.46
CA GLN A 158 4.07 -11.49 -4.74
C GLN A 158 4.94 -11.58 -3.48
N ALA A 159 4.42 -11.16 -2.32
CA ALA A 159 5.13 -11.24 -1.04
C ALA A 159 5.38 -12.69 -0.59
N VAL A 160 4.51 -13.65 -0.93
CA VAL A 160 4.69 -15.05 -0.52
C VAL A 160 5.41 -15.92 -1.56
N ARG A 161 5.57 -15.45 -2.79
CA ARG A 161 6.33 -16.17 -3.83
C ARG A 161 7.82 -16.13 -3.53
N LYS A 162 8.48 -17.28 -3.49
CA LYS A 162 9.92 -17.40 -3.22
C LYS A 162 10.82 -16.68 -4.23
N HIS A 163 10.42 -16.63 -5.48
CA HIS A 163 11.20 -16.01 -6.54
C HIS A 163 10.30 -15.56 -7.70
N ASN A 164 10.36 -14.28 -8.02
CA ASN A 164 9.76 -13.73 -9.22
C ASN A 164 10.85 -12.99 -10.03
N PRO A 165 11.46 -13.65 -11.02
CA PRO A 165 12.59 -13.08 -11.78
C PRO A 165 12.20 -11.83 -12.57
N ASN A 166 10.92 -11.63 -12.83
CA ASN A 166 10.41 -10.46 -13.56
C ASN A 166 9.99 -9.30 -12.63
N SER A 167 10.06 -9.48 -11.32
CA SER A 167 9.71 -8.44 -10.37
C SER A 167 10.85 -7.46 -10.14
N THR A 168 10.55 -6.18 -10.19
CA THR A 168 11.49 -5.11 -9.83
C THR A 168 11.60 -4.90 -8.31
N LEU A 169 10.69 -5.49 -7.54
CA LEU A 169 10.67 -5.46 -6.08
C LEU A 169 11.08 -6.81 -5.50
N THR A 170 11.77 -6.77 -4.37
CA THR A 170 12.06 -7.95 -3.56
C THR A 170 10.79 -8.46 -2.86
N GLN A 171 10.82 -9.68 -2.38
CA GLN A 171 9.74 -10.28 -1.58
C GLN A 171 9.39 -9.41 -0.35
N LYS A 172 10.42 -8.92 0.37
CA LYS A 172 10.26 -7.98 1.49
C LYS A 172 9.54 -6.69 1.04
N GLN A 173 9.93 -6.11 -0.09
CA GLN A 173 9.31 -4.89 -0.60
C GLN A 173 7.84 -5.11 -1.01
N TRP A 174 7.49 -6.27 -1.57
CA TRP A 174 6.11 -6.64 -1.83
C TRP A 174 5.28 -6.80 -0.54
N PHE A 175 5.87 -7.39 0.49
CA PHE A 175 5.23 -7.47 1.81
C PHE A 175 4.97 -6.07 2.40
N LEU A 176 5.98 -5.19 2.35
CA LEU A 176 5.83 -3.81 2.81
C LEU A 176 4.78 -3.05 2.00
N MET A 177 4.71 -3.29 0.69
CA MET A 177 3.66 -2.73 -0.18
C MET A 177 2.28 -3.22 0.26
N GLY A 178 2.07 -4.52 0.35
CA GLY A 178 0.79 -5.08 0.78
C GLY A 178 0.35 -4.54 2.14
N ARG A 179 1.25 -4.49 3.12
CA ARG A 179 0.99 -3.90 4.43
C ARG A 179 0.61 -2.42 4.36
N PHE A 180 1.37 -1.63 3.61
CA PHE A 180 1.16 -0.19 3.46
C PHE A 180 -0.20 0.14 2.86
N TYR A 181 -0.63 -0.60 1.82
CA TYR A 181 -1.94 -0.41 1.20
C TYR A 181 -3.07 -1.00 2.05
N TYR A 182 -2.86 -2.14 2.71
CA TYR A 182 -3.83 -2.71 3.65
C TYR A 182 -4.22 -1.71 4.76
N GLU A 183 -3.26 -1.01 5.33
CA GLU A 183 -3.50 -0.03 6.40
C GLU A 183 -4.31 1.20 5.92
N ARG A 184 -4.34 1.47 4.61
CA ARG A 184 -5.01 2.62 3.98
C ARG A 184 -6.32 2.29 3.29
N LEU A 185 -6.49 1.07 2.83
CA LEU A 185 -7.72 0.64 2.16
C LEU A 185 -8.84 0.46 3.19
N THR A 186 -9.99 1.10 2.92
CA THR A 186 -11.23 0.73 3.58
C THR A 186 -11.75 -0.52 2.88
N LEU A 187 -11.38 -1.69 3.39
CA LEU A 187 -11.72 -2.95 2.75
C LEU A 187 -13.23 -3.19 2.87
N THR A 188 -13.92 -3.16 1.75
CA THR A 188 -15.30 -3.64 1.62
C THR A 188 -15.36 -5.09 1.17
N GLU A 189 -14.26 -5.62 0.61
CA GLU A 189 -14.14 -6.99 0.15
C GLU A 189 -13.31 -7.82 1.13
N THR A 190 -13.74 -9.04 1.37
CA THR A 190 -13.03 -10.00 2.21
C THR A 190 -11.80 -10.51 1.45
N LEU A 191 -10.61 -10.27 2.01
CA LEU A 191 -9.39 -10.88 1.50
C LEU A 191 -9.41 -12.37 1.79
N ASN A 192 -9.22 -13.18 0.77
CA ASN A 192 -9.10 -14.61 0.96
C ASN A 192 -7.62 -14.99 1.28
N MET A 193 -7.16 -14.54 2.45
CA MET A 193 -5.80 -14.78 2.92
C MET A 193 -5.50 -16.26 3.06
N THR A 194 -6.45 -17.06 3.51
CA THR A 194 -6.27 -18.50 3.68
C THR A 194 -6.01 -19.20 2.35
N ALA A 195 -6.72 -18.82 1.27
CA ALA A 195 -6.44 -19.33 -0.07
C ALA A 195 -5.05 -18.93 -0.58
N ILE A 196 -4.64 -17.68 -0.32
CA ILE A 196 -3.30 -17.21 -0.70
C ILE A 196 -2.22 -17.97 0.06
N LEU A 197 -2.37 -18.11 1.38
CA LEU A 197 -1.39 -18.81 2.23
C LEU A 197 -1.37 -20.32 2.00
N TYR A 198 -2.44 -20.90 1.44
CA TYR A 198 -2.45 -22.31 1.04
C TYR A 198 -1.33 -22.65 0.05
N HIS A 199 -1.05 -21.73 -0.87
CA HIS A 199 0.05 -21.87 -1.82
C HIS A 199 1.44 -21.54 -1.22
N SER A 200 1.48 -21.17 0.05
CA SER A 200 2.69 -20.81 0.79
C SER A 200 2.66 -21.38 2.21
N PRO A 201 2.69 -22.73 2.34
CA PRO A 201 2.55 -23.39 3.64
C PRO A 201 3.61 -22.98 4.66
N GLU A 202 4.79 -22.56 4.21
CA GLU A 202 5.85 -22.02 5.08
C GLU A 202 5.45 -20.71 5.74
N ILE A 203 4.80 -19.83 5.00
CA ILE A 203 4.33 -18.55 5.54
C ILE A 203 3.16 -18.79 6.49
N LEU A 204 2.21 -19.65 6.12
CA LEU A 204 1.12 -20.04 7.00
C LEU A 204 1.66 -20.64 8.31
N PHE A 205 2.67 -21.51 8.22
CA PHE A 205 3.37 -22.05 9.38
C PHE A 205 3.93 -20.95 10.28
N LYS A 206 4.64 -19.98 9.71
CA LYS A 206 5.20 -18.84 10.45
C LYS A 206 4.12 -18.01 11.13
N VAL A 207 3.01 -17.73 10.43
CA VAL A 207 1.85 -17.02 10.98
C VAL A 207 1.31 -17.75 12.22
N ILE A 208 1.06 -19.05 12.12
CA ILE A 208 0.53 -19.88 13.21
C ILE A 208 1.49 -19.92 14.40
N VAL A 209 2.79 -20.18 14.15
CA VAL A 209 3.81 -20.25 15.21
C VAL A 209 3.89 -18.93 15.95
N MET A 210 3.92 -17.81 15.24
CA MET A 210 4.01 -16.49 15.86
C MET A 210 2.78 -16.17 16.71
N GLN A 211 1.61 -16.56 16.29
CA GLN A 211 0.39 -16.32 17.07
C GLN A 211 0.31 -17.22 18.31
N LEU A 212 0.71 -18.47 18.23
CA LEU A 212 0.71 -19.39 19.37
C LEU A 212 1.78 -19.06 20.40
N TYR A 213 2.90 -18.50 19.94
CA TYR A 213 4.00 -18.12 20.84
C TYR A 213 3.72 -16.85 21.66
N TYR A 214 2.91 -15.93 21.15
CA TYR A 214 2.55 -14.68 21.84
C TYR A 214 1.09 -14.69 22.36
N PRO A 215 0.77 -15.54 23.34
CA PRO A 215 -0.60 -15.74 23.82
C PRO A 215 -1.23 -14.47 24.42
N ASN A 216 -0.42 -13.46 24.79
CA ASN A 216 -0.91 -12.25 25.46
C ASN A 216 -1.31 -11.12 24.50
N THR A 217 -1.29 -11.35 23.19
CA THR A 217 -1.81 -10.37 22.23
C THR A 217 -3.31 -10.58 22.02
N LYS A 218 -4.06 -9.50 21.79
CA LYS A 218 -5.51 -9.58 21.50
C LYS A 218 -5.80 -10.59 20.38
N HIS A 219 -5.01 -10.57 19.31
CA HIS A 219 -5.22 -11.46 18.16
C HIS A 219 -4.88 -12.92 18.46
N SER A 220 -3.87 -13.16 19.30
CA SER A 220 -3.54 -14.52 19.74
C SER A 220 -4.65 -15.16 20.55
N HIS A 221 -5.30 -14.41 21.44
CA HIS A 221 -6.48 -14.89 22.15
C HIS A 221 -7.63 -15.20 21.21
N VAL A 222 -7.93 -14.33 20.26
CA VAL A 222 -8.99 -14.55 19.27
C VAL A 222 -8.64 -15.77 18.40
N PHE A 223 -7.42 -15.88 17.91
CA PHE A 223 -6.95 -17.03 17.13
C PHE A 223 -7.10 -18.34 17.91
N SER A 224 -6.64 -18.37 19.17
CA SER A 224 -6.78 -19.55 20.03
C SER A 224 -8.24 -19.90 20.32
N SER A 225 -9.12 -18.91 20.49
CA SER A 225 -10.54 -19.12 20.72
C SER A 225 -11.26 -19.71 19.51
N ILE A 226 -10.88 -19.27 18.31
CA ILE A 226 -11.42 -19.81 17.06
C ILE A 226 -10.87 -21.23 16.81
N LEU A 227 -9.62 -21.51 17.16
CA LEU A 227 -9.03 -22.84 17.05
C LEU A 227 -9.66 -23.88 17.98
N ALA A 228 -10.10 -23.45 19.17
CA ALA A 228 -10.58 -24.34 20.23
C ALA A 228 -11.75 -25.25 19.84
N PRO A 229 -12.76 -24.85 19.05
CA PRO A 229 -13.84 -25.75 18.59
C PRO A 229 -13.36 -26.85 17.63
N TYR A 230 -12.27 -26.60 16.88
CA TYR A 230 -11.80 -27.51 15.82
C TYR A 230 -10.56 -28.32 16.23
N CYS A 231 -9.88 -27.91 17.30
CA CYS A 231 -8.69 -28.57 17.80
C CYS A 231 -8.82 -28.91 19.26
N PRO A 232 -8.50 -30.15 19.68
CA PRO A 232 -8.46 -30.51 21.09
C PRO A 232 -7.57 -29.55 21.88
N LYS A 233 -8.05 -29.05 23.01
CA LYS A 233 -7.32 -28.14 23.90
C LYS A 233 -5.91 -28.66 24.23
N LEU A 234 -5.81 -29.98 24.49
CA LEU A 234 -4.54 -30.63 24.78
C LEU A 234 -3.54 -30.52 23.63
N LEU A 235 -3.99 -30.56 22.37
CA LEU A 235 -3.14 -30.38 21.19
C LEU A 235 -2.59 -28.96 21.13
N ILE A 236 -3.43 -27.96 21.35
CA ILE A 236 -3.03 -26.53 21.35
C ILE A 236 -2.00 -26.30 22.46
N GLU A 237 -2.27 -26.75 23.69
CA GLU A 237 -1.37 -26.61 24.83
C GLU A 237 -0.02 -27.33 24.60
N ARG A 238 -0.07 -28.54 24.05
CA ARG A 238 1.14 -29.31 23.71
C ARG A 238 1.98 -28.61 22.66
N THR A 239 1.35 -28.05 21.63
CA THR A 239 2.03 -27.33 20.57
C THR A 239 2.71 -26.08 21.12
N ILE A 240 2.01 -25.29 21.94
CA ILE A 240 2.58 -24.12 22.62
C ILE A 240 3.78 -24.51 23.48
N LYS A 241 3.68 -25.59 24.27
CA LYS A 241 4.79 -26.09 25.12
C LYS A 241 6.01 -26.50 24.27
N LEU A 242 5.80 -27.14 23.13
CA LEU A 242 6.88 -27.54 22.23
C LEU A 242 7.59 -26.33 21.62
N ILE A 243 6.84 -25.32 21.18
CA ILE A 243 7.37 -24.05 20.68
C ILE A 243 8.16 -23.34 21.79
N LEU A 244 7.56 -23.14 22.96
CA LEU A 244 8.19 -22.46 24.10
C LEU A 244 9.47 -23.14 24.56
N LYS A 245 9.51 -24.47 24.56
CA LYS A 245 10.70 -25.24 24.95
C LYS A 245 11.88 -24.91 24.04
N ARG A 246 11.64 -24.77 22.75
CA ARG A 246 12.69 -24.45 21.77
C ARG A 246 13.23 -23.04 21.95
N TYR A 247 12.38 -22.07 22.20
CA TYR A 247 12.79 -20.69 22.41
C TYR A 247 13.56 -20.50 23.74
N LYS A 248 13.12 -21.16 24.81
CA LYS A 248 13.79 -21.05 26.12
C LYS A 248 15.22 -21.59 26.11
N THR A 249 15.50 -22.65 25.35
CA THR A 249 16.84 -23.25 25.27
C THR A 249 17.83 -22.38 24.50
N GLY A 250 17.36 -21.51 23.58
CA GLY A 250 18.21 -20.74 22.69
C GLY A 250 18.56 -19.33 23.17
N LYS A 251 17.94 -18.77 24.22
CA LYS A 251 18.02 -17.35 24.62
C LYS A 251 17.76 -16.36 23.47
N VAL A 252 16.94 -16.77 22.51
CA VAL A 252 16.70 -16.04 21.26
C VAL A 252 15.31 -15.41 21.28
N ALA A 253 15.20 -14.20 20.73
CA ALA A 253 13.91 -13.55 20.55
C ALA A 253 13.03 -14.37 19.58
N PRO A 254 11.79 -14.74 19.97
CA PRO A 254 10.94 -15.64 19.19
C PRO A 254 10.59 -15.14 17.78
N ARG A 255 10.54 -13.82 17.62
CA ARG A 255 10.27 -13.16 16.33
C ARG A 255 11.50 -13.01 15.45
N SER A 256 12.66 -13.55 15.87
CA SER A 256 13.84 -13.59 15.02
C SER A 256 13.78 -14.79 14.07
N ASN A 257 14.44 -14.64 12.93
CA ASN A 257 14.61 -15.72 11.96
C ASN A 257 15.24 -16.96 12.61
N HIS A 258 16.21 -16.75 13.48
CA HIS A 258 16.88 -17.83 14.22
C HIS A 258 15.89 -18.58 15.14
N GLY A 259 15.00 -17.86 15.82
CA GLY A 259 13.97 -18.49 16.67
C GLY A 259 13.01 -19.37 15.87
N LEU A 260 12.55 -18.92 14.73
CA LEU A 260 11.71 -19.72 13.82
C LEU A 260 12.44 -20.95 13.30
N ASN A 261 13.72 -20.83 12.95
CA ASN A 261 14.52 -21.97 12.51
C ASN A 261 14.66 -23.04 13.59
N LEU A 262 14.77 -22.66 14.88
CA LEU A 262 14.78 -23.63 15.98
C LEU A 262 13.50 -24.47 16.07
N VAL A 263 12.33 -23.87 15.78
CA VAL A 263 11.05 -24.60 15.71
C VAL A 263 11.01 -25.49 14.47
N LEU A 264 11.43 -24.99 13.31
CA LEU A 264 11.49 -25.72 12.03
C LEU A 264 12.35 -26.99 12.12
N ASN A 265 13.40 -26.98 12.93
CA ASN A 265 14.28 -28.14 13.15
C ASN A 265 13.78 -29.11 14.25
N SER A 266 12.52 -28.99 14.68
CA SER A 266 11.92 -29.88 15.66
C SER A 266 10.80 -30.74 15.04
N PRO A 267 11.03 -32.03 14.70
CA PRO A 267 9.99 -32.88 14.11
C PRO A 267 8.69 -32.88 14.93
N LYS A 268 8.80 -33.01 16.25
CA LYS A 268 7.61 -33.03 17.13
C LYS A 268 6.82 -31.70 17.15
N ALA A 269 7.51 -30.57 17.00
CA ALA A 269 6.84 -29.27 16.88
C ALA A 269 6.19 -29.12 15.50
N LEU A 270 6.91 -29.55 14.44
CA LEU A 270 6.38 -29.55 13.07
C LEU A 270 5.11 -30.37 12.94
N ASP A 271 5.10 -31.62 13.45
CA ASP A 271 3.91 -32.50 13.40
C ASP A 271 2.70 -31.85 14.09
N ALA A 272 2.92 -31.27 15.28
CA ALA A 272 1.84 -30.63 16.01
C ALA A 272 1.31 -29.39 15.28
N ILE A 273 2.18 -28.57 14.70
CA ILE A 273 1.80 -27.37 13.96
C ILE A 273 1.12 -27.75 12.65
N PHE A 274 1.60 -28.79 11.96
CA PHE A 274 0.98 -29.29 10.74
C PHE A 274 -0.48 -29.68 10.95
N ILE A 275 -0.81 -30.36 12.06
CA ILE A 275 -2.19 -30.68 12.40
C ILE A 275 -3.04 -29.43 12.59
N LEU A 276 -2.48 -28.38 13.23
CA LEU A 276 -3.18 -27.09 13.38
C LEU A 276 -3.37 -26.39 12.04
N MET A 277 -2.38 -26.42 11.16
CA MET A 277 -2.47 -25.87 9.80
C MET A 277 -3.61 -26.54 9.02
N MET A 278 -3.69 -27.86 9.07
CA MET A 278 -4.76 -28.60 8.39
C MET A 278 -6.14 -28.19 8.90
N ARG A 279 -6.29 -27.98 10.20
CA ARG A 279 -7.56 -27.49 10.78
C ARG A 279 -7.91 -26.07 10.33
N VAL A 280 -6.93 -25.17 10.25
CA VAL A 280 -7.13 -23.83 9.69
C VAL A 280 -7.60 -23.90 8.23
N LEU A 281 -7.01 -24.79 7.43
CA LEU A 281 -7.37 -24.96 6.02
C LEU A 281 -8.74 -25.61 5.82
N GLU A 282 -9.17 -26.51 6.73
CA GLU A 282 -10.50 -27.10 6.70
C GLU A 282 -11.60 -26.09 7.07
N HIS A 283 -11.28 -25.06 7.85
CA HIS A 283 -12.21 -24.05 8.39
C HIS A 283 -11.76 -22.64 8.05
N TYR A 284 -11.38 -22.41 6.80
CA TYR A 284 -10.72 -21.17 6.38
C TYR A 284 -11.59 -19.92 6.59
N ALA A 285 -12.90 -20.03 6.47
CA ALA A 285 -13.79 -18.88 6.56
C ALA A 285 -13.73 -18.21 7.94
N GLU A 286 -13.54 -19.00 9.00
CA GLU A 286 -13.45 -18.51 10.38
C GLU A 286 -12.08 -17.89 10.70
N PHE A 287 -11.06 -18.25 9.92
CA PHE A 287 -9.68 -17.79 10.15
C PHE A 287 -9.24 -16.67 9.24
N ASP A 288 -9.93 -16.40 8.16
CA ASP A 288 -9.43 -15.55 7.07
C ASP A 288 -9.08 -14.13 7.54
N GLU A 289 -9.97 -13.45 8.24
CA GLU A 289 -9.74 -12.11 8.79
C GLU A 289 -8.56 -12.10 9.78
N ILE A 290 -8.51 -13.11 10.66
CA ILE A 290 -7.46 -13.21 11.68
C ILE A 290 -6.11 -13.47 11.02
N LEU A 291 -6.05 -14.36 10.04
CA LEU A 291 -4.83 -14.65 9.30
C LEU A 291 -4.31 -13.42 8.55
N THR A 292 -5.21 -12.62 8.00
CA THR A 292 -4.87 -11.34 7.36
C THR A 292 -4.13 -10.42 8.33
N VAL A 293 -4.71 -10.19 9.50
CA VAL A 293 -4.10 -9.34 10.54
C VAL A 293 -2.79 -9.94 11.05
N CYS A 294 -2.75 -11.27 11.25
CA CYS A 294 -1.56 -11.96 11.72
C CYS A 294 -0.42 -11.89 10.70
N PHE A 295 -0.72 -12.05 9.41
CA PHE A 295 0.26 -11.97 8.34
C PHE A 295 0.95 -10.61 8.32
N PHE A 296 0.21 -9.51 8.32
CA PHE A 296 0.80 -8.16 8.27
C PHE A 296 1.53 -7.75 9.55
N LYS A 297 1.41 -8.51 10.63
CA LYS A 297 2.22 -8.34 11.86
C LYS A 297 3.53 -9.11 11.85
N LEU A 298 3.78 -9.96 10.86
CA LEU A 298 5.07 -10.61 10.72
C LEU A 298 6.17 -9.57 10.51
N PRO A 299 7.36 -9.75 11.08
CA PRO A 299 8.53 -9.00 10.66
C PRO A 299 8.82 -9.24 9.18
N PRO A 300 9.11 -8.19 8.38
CA PRO A 300 9.34 -8.36 6.94
C PRO A 300 10.48 -9.34 6.59
N ASP A 301 11.50 -9.39 7.42
CA ASP A 301 12.65 -10.29 7.27
C ASP A 301 12.33 -11.77 7.56
N VAL A 302 11.19 -12.07 8.14
CA VAL A 302 10.71 -13.46 8.32
C VAL A 302 10.41 -14.13 6.98
N LEU A 303 10.10 -13.36 5.94
CA LEU A 303 9.85 -13.88 4.60
C LEU A 303 11.11 -14.41 3.92
N ASP A 304 12.28 -13.87 4.25
CA ASP A 304 13.57 -14.19 3.65
C ASP A 304 14.26 -15.40 4.29
N ILE A 305 13.57 -16.14 5.18
CA ILE A 305 14.17 -17.32 5.81
C ILE A 305 14.32 -18.44 4.79
N GLU A 306 15.55 -18.69 4.40
CA GLU A 306 15.91 -19.93 3.72
C GLU A 306 15.83 -21.11 4.70
N TYR A 307 15.15 -22.18 4.30
CA TYR A 307 15.28 -23.45 5.00
C TYR A 307 16.73 -23.93 4.86
N SER A 308 17.49 -23.87 5.94
CA SER A 308 18.70 -24.69 6.02
C SER A 308 18.24 -26.14 5.87
N LYS A 309 18.66 -26.81 4.78
CA LYS A 309 18.41 -28.23 4.60
C LYS A 309 18.86 -28.92 5.88
N PRO A 310 18.08 -29.87 6.44
CA PRO A 310 18.56 -30.67 7.55
C PRO A 310 19.85 -31.36 7.10
N VAL A 311 20.90 -31.19 7.87
CA VAL A 311 22.17 -31.92 7.73
C VAL A 311 21.94 -33.36 8.11
#